data_4ff736a71a1e2683cb73a606be576a8f
#
_entry.id   4ff736a71a1e2683cb73a606be576a8f
#
_cell.length_a   1.000
_cell.length_b   1.000
_cell.length_c   1.000
_cell.angle_alpha   90.00
_cell.angle_beta   90.00
_cell.angle_gamma   90.00
#
_symmetry.space_group_name_H-M   'P 1'
#
loop_
_entity.id
_entity.type
_entity.pdbx_description
1 polymer ?
#
loop_
_entity_poly.entity_id
_entity_poly.type
_entity_poly.pdbx_seq_one_letter_code
_entity_poly.pdbx_strand_id
1 'polypeptide(L)'
;MEIMTDGHRVATTNRYAKCIAASKRVRWDIDRDVIRGRSFDFAKKFLPDALSKVDSLAFLSHDEQRLLSQIQGRTYANMFGLVERFIAAKVLEMSGPYRLGDQSALEALVRFSDEEIKHQELFRRIERMCAEGMPAGYSFLPDANSVASFVLAKSTWAVLALTCHIELFVLAHYRGSIDGDMNSSELWKDVFLYHWREESQHAILDEIEWQREDARLSPEERDAAVNDLIELVAAVDCILQTQANADADYFAMICPRSLSMADKDFVRIGLLAAYRWQYIISGVQEPRFSQALSGMITGSQLSRIETAMAPIMS
;
A
#
# COMPACT_ATOMS: atom_id res chain seq x y z
N MET A 1 -0.13 -6.57 -34.59
CA MET A 1 0.77 -5.42 -34.29
C MET A 1 0.01 -4.16 -34.68
N GLU A 2 -0.91 -3.75 -33.79
CA GLU A 2 -1.70 -2.55 -34.04
C GLU A 2 -0.84 -1.32 -33.78
N ILE A 3 -0.75 -0.47 -34.80
CA ILE A 3 0.02 0.79 -34.75
C ILE A 3 -0.79 1.75 -33.88
N MET A 4 -0.38 1.93 -32.64
CA MET A 4 -0.91 3.04 -31.82
C MET A 4 -0.83 4.32 -32.62
N THR A 5 -1.91 5.06 -32.73
CA THR A 5 -1.94 6.31 -33.48
C THR A 5 -0.90 7.28 -32.90
N ASP A 6 -0.26 8.04 -33.77
CA ASP A 6 0.83 8.98 -33.44
C ASP A 6 0.42 9.95 -32.30
N GLY A 7 -0.84 10.38 -32.25
CA GLY A 7 -1.40 11.21 -31.19
C GLY A 7 -1.42 10.55 -29.80
N HIS A 8 -1.71 9.27 -29.72
CA HIS A 8 -1.74 8.54 -28.43
C HIS A 8 -0.31 8.33 -27.90
N ARG A 9 0.64 8.05 -28.78
CA ARG A 9 2.05 7.91 -28.44
C ARG A 9 2.64 9.22 -27.90
N VAL A 10 2.34 10.36 -28.53
CA VAL A 10 2.78 11.69 -28.07
C VAL A 10 2.18 12.05 -26.71
N ALA A 11 0.90 11.75 -26.49
CA ALA A 11 0.24 12.01 -25.21
C ALA A 11 0.85 11.18 -24.06
N THR A 12 1.15 9.89 -24.31
CA THR A 12 1.76 9.00 -23.32
C THR A 12 3.19 9.41 -22.99
N THR A 13 4.02 9.72 -24.01
CA THR A 13 5.39 10.24 -23.80
C THR A 13 5.39 11.53 -22.98
N ASN A 14 4.39 12.41 -23.15
CA ASN A 14 4.24 13.60 -22.33
C ASN A 14 3.90 13.27 -20.85
N ARG A 15 3.13 12.19 -20.58
CA ARG A 15 2.85 11.74 -19.21
C ARG A 15 4.12 11.25 -18.50
N TYR A 16 4.96 10.43 -19.15
CA TYR A 16 6.27 10.04 -18.60
C TYR A 16 7.16 11.24 -18.32
N ALA A 17 7.25 12.20 -19.24
CA ALA A 17 8.05 13.41 -19.05
C ALA A 17 7.58 14.23 -17.83
N LYS A 18 6.29 14.29 -17.55
CA LYS A 18 5.73 14.93 -16.34
C LYS A 18 6.12 14.18 -15.07
N CYS A 19 6.06 12.84 -15.06
CA CYS A 19 6.50 12.03 -13.94
C CYS A 19 8.01 12.21 -13.67
N ILE A 20 8.84 12.21 -14.70
CA ILE A 20 10.28 12.49 -14.59
C ILE A 20 10.51 13.89 -13.97
N ALA A 21 9.79 14.90 -14.44
CA ALA A 21 9.92 16.26 -13.91
C ALA A 21 9.47 16.34 -12.44
N ALA A 22 8.45 15.60 -12.05
CA ALA A 22 8.00 15.48 -10.66
C ALA A 22 9.05 14.78 -9.80
N SER A 23 9.55 13.61 -10.22
CA SER A 23 10.63 12.88 -9.56
C SER A 23 11.89 13.73 -9.36
N LYS A 24 12.29 14.52 -10.37
CA LYS A 24 13.44 15.42 -10.27
C LYS A 24 13.22 16.58 -9.27
N ARG A 25 11.99 17.02 -9.08
CA ARG A 25 11.63 18.12 -8.18
C ARG A 25 11.41 17.63 -6.75
N VAL A 26 10.83 16.47 -6.57
CA VAL A 26 10.56 15.85 -5.25
C VAL A 26 11.79 15.04 -4.84
N ARG A 27 12.73 15.70 -4.16
CA ARG A 27 13.97 15.11 -3.66
C ARG A 27 14.05 15.29 -2.16
N TRP A 28 14.21 14.19 -1.45
CA TRP A 28 14.37 14.21 0.01
C TRP A 28 15.30 13.09 0.47
N ASP A 29 15.87 13.32 1.63
CA ASP A 29 16.79 12.41 2.32
C ASP A 29 16.18 11.97 3.65
N ILE A 30 16.30 10.68 3.98
CA ILE A 30 15.68 10.07 5.17
C ILE A 30 16.13 10.77 6.45
N ASP A 31 17.43 11.01 6.60
CA ASP A 31 17.98 11.56 7.83
C ASP A 31 17.83 13.08 7.92
N ARG A 32 18.08 13.78 6.82
CA ARG A 32 18.07 15.26 6.77
C ARG A 32 16.66 15.83 6.77
N ASP A 33 15.76 15.25 5.97
CA ASP A 33 14.46 15.83 5.67
C ASP A 33 13.32 15.19 6.47
N VAL A 34 13.37 13.86 6.71
CA VAL A 34 12.32 13.10 7.38
C VAL A 34 12.62 12.95 8.87
N ILE A 35 13.63 12.20 9.25
CA ILE A 35 13.90 11.84 10.65
C ILE A 35 14.44 13.05 11.42
N ARG A 36 15.43 13.74 10.90
CA ARG A 36 16.02 14.96 11.48
C ARG A 36 16.48 14.78 12.93
N GLY A 37 17.02 13.59 13.26
CA GLY A 37 17.46 13.26 14.62
C GLY A 37 16.33 13.14 15.66
N ARG A 38 15.07 13.06 15.24
CA ARG A 38 13.90 12.90 16.13
C ARG A 38 13.64 11.42 16.45
N SER A 39 12.90 11.18 17.52
CA SER A 39 12.27 9.91 17.86
C SER A 39 10.75 10.03 17.78
N PHE A 40 10.05 8.90 17.79
CA PHE A 40 8.59 8.90 17.89
C PHE A 40 8.12 9.38 19.26
N ASP A 41 7.03 10.15 19.26
CA ASP A 41 6.33 10.54 20.47
C ASP A 41 5.31 9.45 20.84
N PHE A 42 5.68 8.59 21.77
CA PHE A 42 4.83 7.52 22.29
C PHE A 42 3.70 8.02 23.20
N ALA A 43 3.62 9.31 23.53
CA ALA A 43 2.45 9.92 24.11
C ALA A 43 1.35 10.20 23.07
N LYS A 44 1.64 10.01 21.80
CA LYS A 44 0.74 10.21 20.66
C LYS A 44 0.36 8.89 19.97
N LYS A 45 -0.74 8.90 19.23
CA LYS A 45 -1.07 7.84 18.27
C LYS A 45 -0.07 7.82 17.12
N PHE A 46 0.05 6.70 16.42
CA PHE A 46 0.78 6.61 15.16
C PHE A 46 -0.18 6.67 13.98
N LEU A 47 -1.30 5.95 14.04
CA LEU A 47 -2.36 6.07 13.05
C LEU A 47 -3.54 6.87 13.59
N PRO A 48 -4.15 7.77 12.78
CA PRO A 48 -5.39 8.44 13.11
C PRO A 48 -6.56 7.43 13.22
N ASP A 49 -7.63 7.81 13.94
CA ASP A 49 -8.80 6.95 14.15
C ASP A 49 -9.50 6.58 12.83
N ALA A 50 -9.46 7.46 11.84
CA ALA A 50 -10.00 7.18 10.52
C ALA A 50 -9.34 5.95 9.83
N LEU A 51 -8.08 5.64 10.16
CA LEU A 51 -7.38 4.45 9.67
C LEU A 51 -7.41 3.32 10.69
N SER A 52 -7.04 3.59 11.93
CA SER A 52 -6.88 2.57 12.98
C SER A 52 -8.20 2.00 13.49
N LYS A 53 -9.32 2.75 13.35
CA LYS A 53 -10.66 2.38 13.86
C LYS A 53 -10.69 2.04 15.35
N VAL A 54 -9.69 2.49 16.13
CA VAL A 54 -9.61 2.17 17.57
C VAL A 54 -10.71 2.82 18.39
N ASP A 55 -11.30 3.91 17.91
CA ASP A 55 -12.47 4.58 18.49
C ASP A 55 -13.72 3.69 18.52
N SER A 56 -13.83 2.71 17.60
CA SER A 56 -14.91 1.71 17.62
C SER A 56 -14.81 0.72 18.79
N LEU A 57 -13.63 0.60 19.41
CA LEU A 57 -13.37 -0.27 20.57
C LEU A 57 -13.58 0.51 21.88
N ALA A 58 -14.83 0.92 22.13
CA ALA A 58 -15.19 1.81 23.23
C ALA A 58 -14.91 1.24 24.65
N PHE A 59 -14.64 -0.06 24.79
CA PHE A 59 -14.24 -0.69 26.05
C PHE A 59 -12.76 -0.47 26.40
N LEU A 60 -11.95 -0.01 25.43
CA LEU A 60 -10.57 0.37 25.65
C LEU A 60 -10.48 1.81 26.17
N SER A 61 -9.60 2.03 27.16
CA SER A 61 -9.25 3.38 27.59
C SER A 61 -8.48 4.14 26.49
N HIS A 62 -8.39 5.46 26.61
CA HIS A 62 -7.62 6.28 25.66
C HIS A 62 -6.15 5.85 25.53
N ASP A 63 -5.53 5.41 26.64
CA ASP A 63 -4.15 4.92 26.63
C ASP A 63 -4.04 3.58 25.91
N GLU A 64 -5.01 2.70 26.08
CA GLU A 64 -5.08 1.42 25.38
C GLU A 64 -5.36 1.61 23.88
N GLN A 65 -6.25 2.54 23.51
CA GLN A 65 -6.49 2.91 22.11
C GLN A 65 -5.24 3.51 21.46
N ARG A 66 -4.49 4.37 22.19
CA ARG A 66 -3.21 4.90 21.73
C ARG A 66 -2.20 3.77 21.49
N LEU A 67 -2.05 2.86 22.43
CA LEU A 67 -1.16 1.71 22.32
C LEU A 67 -1.51 0.84 21.11
N LEU A 68 -2.80 0.55 20.92
CA LEU A 68 -3.27 -0.24 19.77
C LEU A 68 -3.03 0.49 18.44
N SER A 69 -3.21 1.80 18.39
CA SER A 69 -2.86 2.63 17.22
C SER A 69 -1.36 2.59 16.92
N GLN A 70 -0.48 2.54 17.95
CA GLN A 70 0.97 2.42 17.77
C GLN A 70 1.36 1.06 17.21
N ILE A 71 0.73 -0.03 17.67
CA ILE A 71 0.92 -1.37 17.12
C ILE A 71 0.52 -1.41 15.64
N GLN A 72 -0.69 -0.91 15.34
CA GLN A 72 -1.15 -0.83 13.95
C GLN A 72 -0.23 0.04 13.08
N GLY A 73 0.28 1.15 13.62
CA GLY A 73 1.24 1.98 12.91
C GLY A 73 2.52 1.23 12.59
N ARG A 74 3.05 0.46 13.54
CA ARG A 74 4.21 -0.39 13.31
C ARG A 74 3.95 -1.41 12.20
N THR A 75 2.79 -2.07 12.22
CA THR A 75 2.36 -3.00 11.16
C THR A 75 2.18 -2.27 9.82
N TYR A 76 1.63 -1.04 9.83
CA TYR A 76 1.46 -0.23 8.63
C TYR A 76 2.79 0.08 7.95
N ALA A 77 3.83 0.45 8.70
CA ALA A 77 5.17 0.65 8.16
C ALA A 77 5.78 -0.64 7.60
N ASN A 78 5.60 -1.77 8.28
CA ASN A 78 6.08 -3.07 7.80
C ASN A 78 5.37 -3.51 6.51
N MET A 79 4.06 -3.26 6.39
CA MET A 79 3.29 -3.58 5.19
C MET A 79 3.76 -2.78 3.98
N PHE A 80 4.09 -1.48 4.15
CA PHE A 80 4.69 -0.71 3.07
C PHE A 80 6.05 -1.27 2.69
N GLY A 81 6.94 -1.51 3.64
CA GLY A 81 8.23 -2.13 3.33
C GLY A 81 8.12 -3.51 2.64
N LEU A 82 7.01 -4.21 2.86
CA LEU A 82 6.69 -5.48 2.18
C LEU A 82 6.29 -5.26 0.72
N VAL A 83 5.35 -4.33 0.45
CA VAL A 83 4.80 -4.13 -0.90
C VAL A 83 5.79 -3.47 -1.83
N GLU A 84 6.57 -2.50 -1.36
CA GLU A 84 7.65 -1.83 -2.09
C GLU A 84 8.64 -2.80 -2.73
N ARG A 85 8.80 -4.00 -2.13
CA ARG A 85 9.73 -5.00 -2.63
C ARG A 85 9.29 -5.60 -3.95
N PHE A 86 8.02 -5.96 -4.13
CA PHE A 86 7.55 -6.49 -5.40
C PHE A 86 7.24 -5.37 -6.41
N ILE A 87 6.85 -4.18 -5.94
CA ILE A 87 6.64 -3.01 -6.80
C ILE A 87 7.96 -2.66 -7.49
N ALA A 88 9.04 -2.43 -6.75
CA ALA A 88 10.36 -2.14 -7.30
C ALA A 88 10.82 -3.19 -8.34
N ALA A 89 10.62 -4.47 -8.04
CA ALA A 89 11.00 -5.56 -8.93
C ALA A 89 10.16 -5.59 -10.21
N LYS A 90 8.84 -5.41 -10.13
CA LYS A 90 7.94 -5.38 -11.29
C LYS A 90 8.21 -4.18 -12.17
N VAL A 91 8.36 -3.00 -11.60
CA VAL A 91 8.64 -1.76 -12.34
C VAL A 91 9.98 -1.86 -13.10
N LEU A 92 11.00 -2.42 -12.45
CA LEU A 92 12.29 -2.65 -13.09
C LEU A 92 12.18 -3.68 -14.24
N GLU A 93 11.44 -4.77 -14.06
CA GLU A 93 11.16 -5.74 -15.14
C GLU A 93 10.49 -5.05 -16.34
N MET A 94 9.48 -4.23 -16.08
CA MET A 94 8.73 -3.50 -17.11
C MET A 94 9.57 -2.44 -17.85
N SER A 95 10.67 -1.97 -17.29
CA SER A 95 11.58 -1.04 -17.95
C SER A 95 12.35 -1.70 -19.11
N GLY A 96 12.51 -3.03 -19.08
CA GLY A 96 13.30 -3.81 -20.03
C GLY A 96 12.91 -3.60 -21.51
N PRO A 97 11.63 -3.66 -21.90
CA PRO A 97 11.18 -3.40 -23.27
C PRO A 97 11.53 -2.00 -23.81
N TYR A 98 11.74 -1.01 -22.94
CA TYR A 98 12.04 0.37 -23.33
C TYR A 98 13.53 0.66 -23.52
N ARG A 99 14.42 -0.27 -23.17
CA ARG A 99 15.89 -0.06 -23.16
C ARG A 99 16.48 0.49 -24.44
N LEU A 100 15.91 0.13 -25.60
CA LEU A 100 16.32 0.61 -26.94
C LEU A 100 15.18 1.34 -27.68
N GLY A 101 14.12 1.74 -26.92
CA GLY A 101 12.92 2.38 -27.45
C GLY A 101 12.66 3.74 -26.80
N ASP A 102 11.50 3.88 -26.17
CA ASP A 102 11.08 5.12 -25.49
C ASP A 102 11.93 5.39 -24.25
N GLN A 103 12.90 6.30 -24.39
CA GLN A 103 13.82 6.65 -23.32
C GLN A 103 13.14 7.42 -22.18
N SER A 104 12.00 8.08 -22.43
CA SER A 104 11.22 8.73 -21.38
C SER A 104 10.51 7.70 -20.51
N ALA A 105 9.94 6.65 -21.12
CA ALA A 105 9.38 5.52 -20.35
C ALA A 105 10.47 4.83 -19.52
N LEU A 106 11.63 4.54 -20.14
CA LEU A 106 12.76 3.93 -19.43
C LEU A 106 13.19 4.78 -18.21
N GLU A 107 13.44 6.08 -18.43
CA GLU A 107 13.88 6.97 -17.33
C GLU A 107 12.81 7.04 -16.20
N ALA A 108 11.53 7.14 -16.55
CA ALA A 108 10.44 7.23 -15.57
C ALA A 108 10.37 5.97 -14.69
N LEU A 109 10.40 4.77 -15.30
CA LEU A 109 10.31 3.51 -14.56
C LEU A 109 11.56 3.21 -13.73
N VAL A 110 12.76 3.54 -14.23
CA VAL A 110 14.00 3.40 -13.45
C VAL A 110 14.00 4.32 -12.23
N ARG A 111 13.49 5.56 -12.37
CA ARG A 111 13.34 6.49 -11.24
C ARG A 111 12.33 5.98 -10.22
N PHE A 112 11.20 5.48 -10.68
CA PHE A 112 10.21 4.84 -9.83
C PHE A 112 10.86 3.72 -8.99
N SER A 113 11.54 2.79 -9.63
CA SER A 113 12.23 1.69 -8.92
C SER A 113 13.31 2.16 -7.93
N ASP A 114 14.03 3.25 -8.21
CA ASP A 114 15.01 3.87 -7.30
C ASP A 114 14.32 4.48 -6.06
N GLU A 115 13.18 5.13 -6.26
CA GLU A 115 12.37 5.71 -5.18
C GLU A 115 11.80 4.62 -4.28
N GLU A 116 11.31 3.48 -4.83
CA GLU A 116 10.87 2.32 -4.05
C GLU A 116 11.96 1.70 -3.18
N ILE A 117 13.22 1.66 -3.66
CA ILE A 117 14.35 1.19 -2.86
C ILE A 117 14.59 2.12 -1.66
N LYS A 118 14.44 3.43 -1.84
CA LYS A 118 14.53 4.42 -0.76
C LYS A 118 13.38 4.27 0.23
N HIS A 119 12.15 4.02 -0.22
CA HIS A 119 10.99 3.75 0.63
C HIS A 119 11.20 2.51 1.49
N GLN A 120 11.71 1.40 0.93
CA GLN A 120 12.07 0.22 1.71
C GLN A 120 13.09 0.54 2.82
N GLU A 121 14.09 1.39 2.56
CA GLU A 121 15.03 1.82 3.61
C GLU A 121 14.34 2.69 4.66
N LEU A 122 13.49 3.63 4.24
CA LEU A 122 12.69 4.43 5.16
C LEU A 122 11.89 3.54 6.12
N PHE A 123 11.10 2.59 5.61
CA PHE A 123 10.25 1.75 6.44
C PHE A 123 11.05 0.79 7.34
N ARG A 124 12.21 0.29 6.91
CA ARG A 124 13.13 -0.45 7.78
C ARG A 124 13.67 0.41 8.94
N ARG A 125 13.93 1.70 8.69
CA ARG A 125 14.36 2.64 9.73
C ARG A 125 13.23 2.92 10.71
N ILE A 126 12.03 3.15 10.22
CA ILE A 126 10.83 3.37 11.02
C ILE A 126 10.52 2.16 11.91
N GLU A 127 10.58 0.93 11.37
CA GLU A 127 10.40 -0.29 12.16
C GLU A 127 11.42 -0.38 13.32
N ARG A 128 12.70 -0.12 13.08
CA ARG A 128 13.71 -0.11 14.15
C ARG A 128 13.40 0.92 15.23
N MET A 129 13.01 2.13 14.83
CA MET A 129 12.66 3.20 15.79
C MET A 129 11.40 2.85 16.59
N CYS A 130 10.42 2.18 16.00
CA CYS A 130 9.25 1.66 16.73
C CYS A 130 9.68 0.56 17.72
N ALA A 131 10.54 -0.37 17.28
CA ALA A 131 11.03 -1.46 18.12
C ALA A 131 11.79 -0.97 19.36
N GLU A 132 12.56 0.12 19.26
CA GLU A 132 13.28 0.72 20.38
C GLU A 132 12.37 1.29 21.46
N GLY A 133 11.18 1.79 21.08
CA GLY A 133 10.24 2.43 22.00
C GLY A 133 9.08 1.55 22.45
N MET A 134 8.94 0.33 21.94
CA MET A 134 7.86 -0.60 22.27
C MET A 134 8.38 -1.83 23.02
N PRO A 135 7.58 -2.46 23.90
CA PRO A 135 7.97 -3.72 24.54
C PRO A 135 8.31 -4.81 23.53
N ALA A 136 9.22 -5.72 23.90
CA ALA A 136 9.57 -6.88 23.08
C ALA A 136 8.36 -7.81 22.87
N GLY A 137 8.38 -8.59 21.76
CA GLY A 137 7.36 -9.61 21.47
C GLY A 137 6.50 -9.33 20.24
N TYR A 138 6.60 -8.15 19.62
CA TYR A 138 5.98 -7.89 18.32
C TYR A 138 6.61 -8.76 17.24
N SER A 139 5.78 -9.27 16.33
CA SER A 139 6.21 -10.03 15.16
C SER A 139 5.43 -9.59 13.92
N PHE A 140 6.15 -9.23 12.87
CA PHE A 140 5.59 -9.11 11.53
C PHE A 140 5.76 -10.46 10.82
N LEU A 141 4.66 -11.12 10.52
CA LEU A 141 4.68 -12.53 10.10
C LEU A 141 4.92 -12.75 8.60
N PRO A 142 4.49 -11.85 7.68
CA PRO A 142 4.73 -12.07 6.25
C PRO A 142 6.21 -12.03 5.90
N ASP A 143 6.68 -13.05 5.17
CA ASP A 143 8.02 -13.05 4.58
C ASP A 143 8.05 -12.31 3.25
N ALA A 144 8.83 -11.24 3.18
CA ALA A 144 8.86 -10.33 2.04
C ALA A 144 9.25 -11.01 0.71
N ASN A 145 10.15 -12.00 0.75
CA ASN A 145 10.56 -12.71 -0.47
C ASN A 145 9.48 -13.69 -0.93
N SER A 146 8.83 -14.38 -0.01
CA SER A 146 7.74 -15.32 -0.32
C SER A 146 6.54 -14.58 -0.91
N VAL A 147 6.16 -13.44 -0.32
CA VAL A 147 5.09 -12.60 -0.84
C VAL A 147 5.43 -12.05 -2.22
N ALA A 148 6.64 -11.49 -2.39
CA ALA A 148 7.08 -10.98 -3.69
C ALA A 148 7.10 -12.07 -4.76
N SER A 149 7.59 -13.28 -4.44
CA SER A 149 7.59 -14.40 -5.36
C SER A 149 6.19 -14.83 -5.78
N PHE A 150 5.23 -14.85 -4.85
CA PHE A 150 3.83 -15.17 -5.15
C PHE A 150 3.19 -14.12 -6.05
N VAL A 151 3.37 -12.83 -5.73
CA VAL A 151 2.82 -11.71 -6.52
C VAL A 151 3.42 -11.69 -7.93
N LEU A 152 4.74 -11.79 -8.04
CA LEU A 152 5.45 -11.71 -9.33
C LEU A 152 5.21 -12.92 -10.24
N ALA A 153 4.70 -14.03 -9.70
CA ALA A 153 4.28 -15.19 -10.49
C ALA A 153 2.92 -14.98 -11.20
N LYS A 154 2.18 -13.91 -10.86
CA LYS A 154 0.89 -13.58 -11.48
C LYS A 154 1.08 -12.79 -12.78
N SER A 155 0.03 -12.72 -13.60
CA SER A 155 0.03 -11.91 -14.81
C SER A 155 0.42 -10.46 -14.53
N THR A 156 1.17 -9.85 -15.42
CA THR A 156 1.60 -8.45 -15.28
C THR A 156 0.41 -7.51 -15.10
N TRP A 157 -0.69 -7.77 -15.79
CA TRP A 157 -1.93 -7.01 -15.65
C TRP A 157 -2.46 -7.03 -14.20
N ALA A 158 -2.52 -8.19 -13.56
CA ALA A 158 -3.01 -8.33 -12.19
C ALA A 158 -2.06 -7.69 -11.17
N VAL A 159 -0.74 -7.80 -11.39
CA VAL A 159 0.26 -7.14 -10.53
C VAL A 159 0.12 -5.62 -10.64
N LEU A 160 -0.02 -5.07 -11.86
CA LEU A 160 -0.22 -3.64 -12.06
C LEU A 160 -1.55 -3.14 -11.50
N ALA A 161 -2.62 -3.94 -11.55
CA ALA A 161 -3.86 -3.62 -10.88
C ALA A 161 -3.67 -3.50 -9.35
N LEU A 162 -2.92 -4.44 -8.76
CA LEU A 162 -2.61 -4.43 -7.32
C LEU A 162 -1.72 -3.23 -6.95
N THR A 163 -0.65 -2.95 -7.70
CA THR A 163 0.24 -1.81 -7.41
C THR A 163 -0.50 -0.48 -7.54
N CYS A 164 -1.24 -0.28 -8.63
CA CYS A 164 -2.06 0.92 -8.83
C CYS A 164 -3.09 1.13 -7.69
N HIS A 165 -3.70 0.04 -7.20
CA HIS A 165 -4.60 0.06 -6.05
C HIS A 165 -3.85 0.54 -4.79
N ILE A 166 -2.63 0.03 -4.54
CA ILE A 166 -1.79 0.41 -3.39
C ILE A 166 -1.44 1.89 -3.47
N GLU A 167 -0.88 2.36 -4.57
CA GLU A 167 -0.50 3.75 -4.76
C GLU A 167 -1.67 4.72 -4.54
N LEU A 168 -2.85 4.36 -5.02
CA LEU A 168 -4.03 5.20 -4.90
C LEU A 168 -4.57 5.24 -3.47
N PHE A 169 -4.61 4.11 -2.73
CA PHE A 169 -5.06 4.18 -1.34
C PHE A 169 -4.05 4.92 -0.44
N VAL A 170 -2.76 4.81 -0.70
CA VAL A 170 -1.73 5.61 0.00
C VAL A 170 -2.02 7.10 -0.14
N LEU A 171 -2.30 7.56 -1.34
CA LEU A 171 -2.66 8.94 -1.59
C LEU A 171 -3.93 9.36 -0.84
N ALA A 172 -4.96 8.50 -0.83
CA ALA A 172 -6.21 8.74 -0.14
C ALA A 172 -6.02 8.79 1.39
N HIS A 173 -5.24 7.85 1.96
CA HIS A 173 -4.96 7.79 3.40
C HIS A 173 -4.24 9.05 3.89
N TYR A 174 -3.20 9.50 3.16
CA TYR A 174 -2.49 10.70 3.57
C TYR A 174 -3.43 11.91 3.57
N ARG A 175 -4.10 12.18 2.45
CA ARG A 175 -4.97 13.36 2.30
C ARG A 175 -6.20 13.34 3.20
N GLY A 176 -6.85 12.18 3.30
CA GLY A 176 -8.13 12.04 4.00
C GLY A 176 -8.01 11.81 5.50
N SER A 177 -6.82 11.37 5.97
CA SER A 177 -6.70 10.92 7.36
C SER A 177 -5.45 11.42 8.07
N ILE A 178 -4.27 11.38 7.45
CA ILE A 178 -2.99 11.62 8.15
C ILE A 178 -2.66 13.12 8.21
N ASP A 179 -2.77 13.84 7.11
CA ASP A 179 -2.34 15.25 6.99
C ASP A 179 -2.99 16.16 8.04
N GLY A 180 -4.30 16.06 8.21
CA GLY A 180 -5.07 16.90 9.13
C GLY A 180 -5.10 16.42 10.58
N ASP A 181 -4.54 15.25 10.91
CA ASP A 181 -4.66 14.68 12.25
C ASP A 181 -3.74 15.38 13.27
N MET A 182 -4.32 15.84 14.38
CA MET A 182 -3.60 16.54 15.46
C MET A 182 -3.14 15.61 16.58
N ASN A 183 -3.58 14.35 16.57
CA ASN A 183 -3.35 13.39 17.64
C ASN A 183 -2.20 12.42 17.34
N SER A 184 -1.76 12.34 16.10
CA SER A 184 -0.65 11.50 15.69
C SER A 184 0.71 12.14 15.96
N SER A 185 1.74 11.30 16.12
CA SER A 185 3.13 11.72 16.25
C SER A 185 3.57 12.51 15.00
N GLU A 186 4.19 13.68 15.21
CA GLU A 186 4.62 14.56 14.11
C GLU A 186 5.65 13.88 13.19
N LEU A 187 6.55 13.07 13.76
CA LEU A 187 7.49 12.29 12.94
C LEU A 187 6.74 11.27 12.07
N TRP A 188 5.69 10.65 12.61
CA TRP A 188 4.86 9.72 11.83
C TRP A 188 4.20 10.40 10.64
N LYS A 189 3.62 11.57 10.87
CA LYS A 189 3.03 12.39 9.81
C LYS A 189 4.05 12.79 8.75
N ASP A 190 5.25 13.19 9.16
CA ASP A 190 6.32 13.53 8.22
C ASP A 190 6.78 12.33 7.38
N VAL A 191 6.89 11.14 7.96
CA VAL A 191 7.20 9.91 7.22
C VAL A 191 6.24 9.75 6.04
N PHE A 192 4.93 9.83 6.30
CA PHE A 192 3.92 9.64 5.26
C PHE A 192 3.72 10.87 4.37
N LEU A 193 4.09 12.08 4.79
CA LEU A 193 4.16 13.25 3.93
C LEU A 193 5.21 13.08 2.83
N TYR A 194 6.41 12.66 3.21
CA TYR A 194 7.51 12.53 2.25
C TYR A 194 7.31 11.33 1.32
N HIS A 195 6.78 10.22 1.82
CA HIS A 195 6.34 9.09 1.03
C HIS A 195 5.28 9.54 0.01
N TRP A 196 4.14 10.08 0.46
CA TRP A 196 3.05 10.58 -0.38
C TRP A 196 3.49 11.52 -1.51
N ARG A 197 4.51 12.35 -1.29
CA ARG A 197 5.02 13.27 -2.32
C ARG A 197 5.54 12.56 -3.56
N GLU A 198 6.11 11.38 -3.40
CA GLU A 198 6.60 10.56 -4.50
C GLU A 198 5.50 9.65 -5.07
N GLU A 199 4.62 9.12 -4.25
CA GLU A 199 3.54 8.21 -4.66
C GLU A 199 2.57 8.81 -5.69
N SER A 200 2.41 10.13 -5.69
CA SER A 200 1.52 10.79 -6.65
C SER A 200 1.92 10.60 -8.12
N GLN A 201 3.19 10.38 -8.39
CA GLN A 201 3.71 10.09 -9.74
C GLN A 201 3.74 8.58 -10.02
N HIS A 202 3.95 7.74 -9.00
CA HIS A 202 3.90 6.29 -9.09
C HIS A 202 2.51 5.83 -9.55
N ALA A 203 1.45 6.31 -8.91
CA ALA A 203 0.07 6.04 -9.34
C ALA A 203 -0.21 6.39 -10.80
N ILE A 204 0.43 7.45 -11.35
CA ILE A 204 0.28 7.82 -12.76
C ILE A 204 1.03 6.84 -13.66
N LEU A 205 2.23 6.39 -13.26
CA LEU A 205 3.02 5.43 -14.02
C LEU A 205 2.35 4.07 -14.05
N ASP A 206 1.81 3.61 -12.93
CA ASP A 206 1.05 2.37 -12.84
C ASP A 206 -0.19 2.40 -13.74
N GLU A 207 -0.97 3.47 -13.75
CA GLU A 207 -2.10 3.61 -14.67
C GLU A 207 -1.67 3.54 -16.14
N ILE A 208 -0.55 4.18 -16.51
CA ILE A 208 -0.06 4.14 -17.88
C ILE A 208 0.33 2.71 -18.28
N GLU A 209 1.10 2.05 -17.43
CA GLU A 209 1.60 0.71 -17.76
C GLU A 209 0.47 -0.32 -17.68
N TRP A 210 -0.49 -0.19 -16.76
CA TRP A 210 -1.65 -1.08 -16.68
C TRP A 210 -2.55 -0.97 -17.91
N GLN A 211 -2.86 0.25 -18.36
CA GLN A 211 -3.62 0.48 -19.60
C GLN A 211 -2.88 -0.06 -20.85
N ARG A 212 -1.55 0.06 -20.87
CA ARG A 212 -0.73 -0.47 -21.99
C ARG A 212 -0.70 -1.98 -21.99
N GLU A 213 -0.61 -2.60 -20.85
CA GLU A 213 -0.67 -4.05 -20.71
C GLU A 213 -2.05 -4.56 -21.12
N ASP A 214 -3.13 -3.94 -20.63
CA ASP A 214 -4.50 -4.28 -21.00
C ASP A 214 -4.74 -4.26 -22.50
N ALA A 215 -4.21 -3.25 -23.19
CA ALA A 215 -4.35 -3.10 -24.65
C ALA A 215 -3.66 -4.20 -25.46
N ARG A 216 -2.82 -5.02 -24.85
CA ARG A 216 -2.13 -6.14 -25.49
C ARG A 216 -2.81 -7.47 -25.28
N LEU A 217 -3.69 -7.58 -24.29
CA LEU A 217 -4.30 -8.83 -23.90
C LEU A 217 -5.46 -9.19 -24.84
N SER A 218 -5.55 -10.48 -25.20
CA SER A 218 -6.79 -11.05 -25.72
C SER A 218 -7.89 -11.09 -24.63
N PRO A 219 -9.16 -11.27 -25.00
CA PRO A 219 -10.24 -11.44 -24.01
C PRO A 219 -9.97 -12.61 -23.04
N GLU A 220 -9.39 -13.71 -23.52
CA GLU A 220 -9.06 -14.90 -22.73
C GLU A 220 -7.93 -14.62 -21.73
N GLU A 221 -6.88 -13.94 -22.19
CA GLU A 221 -5.76 -13.54 -21.32
C GLU A 221 -6.21 -12.56 -20.24
N ARG A 222 -7.07 -11.59 -20.59
CA ARG A 222 -7.66 -10.67 -19.62
C ARG A 222 -8.54 -11.41 -18.62
N ASP A 223 -9.31 -12.40 -19.04
CA ASP A 223 -10.14 -13.19 -18.13
C ASP A 223 -9.30 -13.99 -17.13
N ALA A 224 -8.19 -14.56 -17.59
CA ALA A 224 -7.20 -15.20 -16.70
C ALA A 224 -6.55 -14.19 -15.75
N ALA A 225 -6.20 -12.98 -16.22
CA ALA A 225 -5.62 -11.93 -15.40
C ALA A 225 -6.57 -11.41 -14.31
N VAL A 226 -7.87 -11.37 -14.59
CA VAL A 226 -8.89 -11.06 -13.56
C VAL A 226 -8.94 -12.13 -12.48
N ASN A 227 -8.77 -13.42 -12.82
CA ASN A 227 -8.66 -14.48 -11.82
C ASN A 227 -7.40 -14.33 -10.97
N ASP A 228 -6.26 -13.99 -11.59
CA ASP A 228 -5.03 -13.68 -10.87
C ASP A 228 -5.22 -12.53 -9.87
N LEU A 229 -5.93 -11.46 -10.26
CA LEU A 229 -6.24 -10.35 -9.35
C LEU A 229 -7.10 -10.81 -8.16
N ILE A 230 -8.11 -11.64 -8.40
CA ILE A 230 -8.94 -12.22 -7.33
C ILE A 230 -8.08 -13.05 -6.37
N GLU A 231 -7.16 -13.87 -6.88
CA GLU A 231 -6.24 -14.66 -6.05
C GLU A 231 -5.28 -13.77 -5.26
N LEU A 232 -4.79 -12.66 -5.84
CA LEU A 232 -3.95 -11.68 -5.14
C LEU A 232 -4.70 -11.05 -3.96
N VAL A 233 -5.95 -10.62 -4.18
CA VAL A 233 -6.77 -10.02 -3.10
C VAL A 233 -7.05 -11.03 -1.99
N ALA A 234 -7.35 -12.29 -2.34
CA ALA A 234 -7.54 -13.35 -1.35
C ALA A 234 -6.26 -13.62 -0.52
N ALA A 235 -5.09 -13.59 -1.18
CA ALA A 235 -3.81 -13.74 -0.50
C ALA A 235 -3.51 -12.56 0.44
N VAL A 236 -3.81 -11.32 0.02
CA VAL A 236 -3.74 -10.14 0.88
C VAL A 236 -4.62 -10.32 2.11
N ASP A 237 -5.90 -10.70 1.95
CA ASP A 237 -6.81 -10.92 3.09
C ASP A 237 -6.29 -12.00 4.06
N CYS A 238 -5.69 -13.08 3.55
CA CYS A 238 -5.05 -14.12 4.38
C CYS A 238 -3.88 -13.55 5.21
N ILE A 239 -3.05 -12.69 4.62
CA ILE A 239 -1.97 -11.98 5.32
C ILE A 239 -2.56 -11.09 6.42
N LEU A 240 -3.61 -10.33 6.12
CA LEU A 240 -4.25 -9.43 7.08
C LEU A 240 -4.87 -10.18 8.26
N GLN A 241 -5.53 -11.31 8.02
CA GLN A 241 -6.08 -12.17 9.07
C GLN A 241 -4.96 -12.67 10.00
N THR A 242 -3.87 -13.16 9.43
CA THR A 242 -2.73 -13.69 10.18
C THR A 242 -2.07 -12.60 11.02
N GLN A 243 -1.82 -11.43 10.44
CA GLN A 243 -1.18 -10.32 11.12
C GLN A 243 -2.10 -9.69 12.19
N ALA A 244 -3.41 -9.57 11.92
CA ALA A 244 -4.36 -9.07 12.92
C ALA A 244 -4.41 -9.96 14.18
N ASN A 245 -4.30 -11.28 14.01
CA ASN A 245 -4.19 -12.20 15.14
C ASN A 245 -2.90 -11.97 15.94
N ALA A 246 -1.76 -11.85 15.27
CA ALA A 246 -0.47 -11.62 15.92
C ALA A 246 -0.45 -10.28 16.68
N ASP A 247 -1.00 -9.22 16.08
CA ASP A 247 -1.07 -7.90 16.71
C ASP A 247 -2.04 -7.87 17.89
N ALA A 248 -3.15 -8.60 17.83
CA ALA A 248 -4.08 -8.75 18.95
C ALA A 248 -3.43 -9.50 20.14
N ASP A 249 -2.67 -10.55 19.85
CA ASP A 249 -1.94 -11.29 20.87
C ASP A 249 -0.83 -10.44 21.49
N TYR A 250 -0.09 -9.68 20.66
CA TYR A 250 0.90 -8.73 21.15
C TYR A 250 0.27 -7.63 22.01
N PHE A 251 -0.84 -7.02 21.55
CA PHE A 251 -1.58 -6.04 22.35
C PHE A 251 -2.01 -6.61 23.68
N ALA A 252 -2.61 -7.81 23.71
CA ALA A 252 -3.06 -8.47 24.94
C ALA A 252 -1.90 -8.76 25.89
N MET A 253 -0.69 -9.01 25.39
CA MET A 253 0.51 -9.25 26.17
C MET A 253 1.03 -7.98 26.85
N ILE A 254 1.01 -6.83 26.15
CA ILE A 254 1.60 -5.58 26.64
C ILE A 254 0.55 -4.61 27.22
N CYS A 255 -0.74 -4.93 27.13
CA CYS A 255 -1.81 -4.12 27.70
C CYS A 255 -1.64 -4.00 29.23
N PRO A 256 -1.79 -2.80 29.81
CA PRO A 256 -1.58 -2.59 31.26
C PRO A 256 -2.52 -3.39 32.16
N ARG A 257 -3.68 -3.81 31.65
CA ARG A 257 -4.63 -4.67 32.36
C ARG A 257 -4.81 -6.01 31.64
N SER A 258 -5.24 -7.02 32.38
CA SER A 258 -5.67 -8.28 31.78
C SER A 258 -6.98 -8.09 31.01
N LEU A 259 -6.99 -8.47 29.75
CA LEU A 259 -8.19 -8.47 28.91
C LEU A 259 -8.97 -9.77 29.13
N SER A 260 -10.30 -9.66 29.16
CA SER A 260 -11.18 -10.84 29.09
C SER A 260 -11.06 -11.55 27.73
N MET A 261 -11.53 -12.79 27.62
CA MET A 261 -11.57 -13.50 26.33
C MET A 261 -12.41 -12.74 25.30
N ALA A 262 -13.56 -12.20 25.72
CA ALA A 262 -14.42 -11.41 24.86
C ALA A 262 -13.72 -10.12 24.39
N ASP A 263 -12.98 -9.41 25.26
CA ASP A 263 -12.22 -8.22 24.87
C ASP A 263 -11.16 -8.56 23.82
N LYS A 264 -10.44 -9.68 24.01
CA LYS A 264 -9.43 -10.14 23.03
C LYS A 264 -10.05 -10.45 21.65
N ASP A 265 -11.21 -11.07 21.64
CA ASP A 265 -11.93 -11.36 20.41
C ASP A 265 -12.41 -10.07 19.73
N PHE A 266 -12.91 -9.08 20.48
CA PHE A 266 -13.28 -7.78 19.94
C PHE A 266 -12.06 -7.02 19.37
N VAL A 267 -10.92 -7.05 20.05
CA VAL A 267 -9.68 -6.45 19.52
C VAL A 267 -9.27 -7.12 18.21
N ARG A 268 -9.29 -8.45 18.13
CA ARG A 268 -8.94 -9.20 16.92
C ARG A 268 -9.85 -8.85 15.74
N ILE A 269 -11.16 -8.82 15.98
CA ILE A 269 -12.15 -8.47 14.96
C ILE A 269 -11.95 -7.01 14.52
N GLY A 270 -11.76 -6.09 15.46
CA GLY A 270 -11.52 -4.68 15.16
C GLY A 270 -10.24 -4.44 14.36
N LEU A 271 -9.15 -5.13 14.70
CA LEU A 271 -7.89 -5.07 13.94
C LEU A 271 -8.06 -5.58 12.51
N LEU A 272 -8.72 -6.74 12.32
CA LEU A 272 -8.96 -7.27 10.99
C LEU A 272 -9.83 -6.32 10.16
N ALA A 273 -10.89 -5.76 10.75
CA ALA A 273 -11.74 -4.79 10.07
C ALA A 273 -10.97 -3.52 9.68
N ALA A 274 -10.09 -3.01 10.56
CA ALA A 274 -9.22 -1.87 10.27
C ALA A 274 -8.24 -2.20 9.14
N TYR A 275 -7.60 -3.37 9.14
CA TYR A 275 -6.65 -3.78 8.11
C TYR A 275 -7.32 -4.01 6.75
N ARG A 276 -8.50 -4.65 6.71
CA ARG A 276 -9.29 -4.77 5.48
C ARG A 276 -9.65 -3.41 4.92
N TRP A 277 -10.05 -2.47 5.78
CA TRP A 277 -10.29 -1.10 5.37
C TRP A 277 -9.04 -0.45 4.79
N GLN A 278 -7.90 -0.51 5.48
CA GLN A 278 -6.65 0.13 5.07
C GLN A 278 -6.12 -0.43 3.74
N TYR A 279 -6.08 -1.75 3.59
CA TYR A 279 -5.31 -2.37 2.51
C TYR A 279 -6.15 -2.91 1.35
N ILE A 280 -7.48 -2.94 1.49
CA ILE A 280 -8.36 -3.45 0.44
C ILE A 280 -9.48 -2.45 0.17
N ILE A 281 -10.34 -2.16 1.15
CA ILE A 281 -11.62 -1.49 0.93
C ILE A 281 -11.43 -0.04 0.50
N SER A 282 -10.53 0.71 1.16
CA SER A 282 -10.30 2.12 0.83
C SER A 282 -9.81 2.33 -0.60
N GLY A 283 -8.96 1.43 -1.09
CA GLY A 283 -8.46 1.48 -2.46
C GLY A 283 -9.51 1.11 -3.51
N VAL A 284 -10.38 0.12 -3.21
CA VAL A 284 -11.52 -0.21 -4.07
C VAL A 284 -12.51 0.95 -4.15
N GLN A 285 -12.66 1.71 -3.08
CA GLN A 285 -13.52 2.91 -3.02
C GLN A 285 -12.88 4.15 -3.66
N GLU A 286 -11.58 4.11 -3.99
CA GLU A 286 -10.91 5.22 -4.67
C GLU A 286 -11.45 5.35 -6.11
N PRO A 287 -12.05 6.50 -6.47
CA PRO A 287 -12.73 6.65 -7.76
C PRO A 287 -11.81 6.43 -8.98
N ARG A 288 -10.53 6.79 -8.88
CA ARG A 288 -9.57 6.58 -9.99
C ARG A 288 -9.33 5.10 -10.24
N PHE A 289 -9.20 4.30 -9.19
CA PHE A 289 -9.03 2.85 -9.33
C PHE A 289 -10.27 2.21 -9.95
N SER A 290 -11.45 2.48 -9.38
CA SER A 290 -12.72 1.93 -9.85
C SER A 290 -12.98 2.30 -11.33
N GLN A 291 -12.69 3.54 -11.71
CA GLN A 291 -12.86 4.02 -13.09
C GLN A 291 -11.87 3.34 -14.05
N ALA A 292 -10.60 3.18 -13.66
CA ALA A 292 -9.59 2.50 -14.47
C ALA A 292 -9.97 1.03 -14.67
N LEU A 293 -10.27 0.32 -13.59
CA LEU A 293 -10.65 -1.10 -13.62
C LEU A 293 -11.89 -1.33 -14.49
N SER A 294 -12.99 -0.60 -14.24
CA SER A 294 -14.24 -0.76 -14.98
C SER A 294 -14.13 -0.40 -16.46
N GLY A 295 -13.16 0.43 -16.83
CA GLY A 295 -12.85 0.74 -18.25
C GLY A 295 -12.16 -0.39 -19.01
N MET A 296 -11.59 -1.38 -18.31
CA MET A 296 -10.79 -2.47 -18.90
C MET A 296 -11.49 -3.83 -18.83
N ILE A 297 -12.46 -4.03 -17.94
CA ILE A 297 -13.12 -5.31 -17.70
C ILE A 297 -14.58 -5.31 -18.14
N THR A 298 -15.13 -6.50 -18.37
CA THR A 298 -16.56 -6.70 -18.68
C THR A 298 -17.42 -6.71 -17.41
N GLY A 299 -18.74 -6.52 -17.54
CA GLY A 299 -19.68 -6.61 -16.42
C GLY A 299 -19.66 -7.99 -15.73
N SER A 300 -19.44 -9.08 -16.47
CA SER A 300 -19.31 -10.43 -15.88
C SER A 300 -18.03 -10.61 -15.08
N GLN A 301 -16.92 -10.03 -15.51
CA GLN A 301 -15.65 -10.01 -14.76
C GLN A 301 -15.79 -9.16 -13.50
N LEU A 302 -16.43 -8.00 -13.59
CA LEU A 302 -16.72 -7.17 -12.41
C LEU A 302 -17.57 -7.92 -11.38
N SER A 303 -18.66 -8.56 -11.80
CA SER A 303 -19.52 -9.35 -10.88
C SER A 303 -18.75 -10.51 -10.20
N ARG A 304 -17.79 -11.11 -10.88
CA ARG A 304 -16.93 -12.14 -10.31
C ARG A 304 -15.99 -11.58 -9.22
N ILE A 305 -15.40 -10.40 -9.47
CA ILE A 305 -14.60 -9.68 -8.46
C ILE A 305 -15.48 -9.32 -7.25
N GLU A 306 -16.65 -8.72 -7.47
CA GLU A 306 -17.57 -8.34 -6.39
C GLU A 306 -17.99 -9.54 -5.55
N THR A 307 -18.26 -10.69 -6.19
CA THR A 307 -18.60 -11.94 -5.49
C THR A 307 -17.44 -12.42 -4.60
N ALA A 308 -16.22 -12.37 -5.12
CA ALA A 308 -15.02 -12.75 -4.35
C ALA A 308 -14.74 -11.78 -3.19
N MET A 309 -15.05 -10.50 -3.38
CA MET A 309 -14.86 -9.45 -2.37
C MET A 309 -15.92 -9.47 -1.26
N ALA A 310 -17.11 -10.03 -1.50
CA ALA A 310 -18.23 -9.96 -0.56
C ALA A 310 -17.90 -10.39 0.89
N PRO A 311 -17.11 -11.46 1.15
CA PRO A 311 -16.72 -11.84 2.51
C PRO A 311 -15.74 -10.85 3.19
N ILE A 312 -15.05 -10.03 2.41
CA ILE A 312 -14.07 -9.05 2.91
C ILE A 312 -14.80 -7.74 3.25
N MET A 313 -15.85 -7.42 2.49
CA MET A 313 -16.66 -6.20 2.64
C MET A 313 -17.70 -6.28 3.78
N SER A 314 -17.97 -7.49 4.28
CA SER A 314 -18.89 -7.76 5.41
C SER A 314 -18.18 -7.62 6.74
#